data_23fd097a6e0bffd9a526f17ac76d2a8b
#
_entry.id   23fd097a6e0bffd9a526f17ac76d2a8b
#
_cell.length_a   1.000
_cell.length_b   1.000
_cell.length_c   1.000
_cell.angle_alpha   90.00
_cell.angle_beta   90.00
_cell.angle_gamma   90.00
#
_symmetry.space_group_name_H-M   'P 1'
#
loop_
_entity.id
_entity.type
_entity.pdbx_description
1 polymer ?
#
loop_
_entity_poly.entity_id
_entity_poly.type
_entity_poly.pdbx_seq_one_letter_code
_entity_poly.pdbx_strand_id
1 'polypeptide(L)'
;PSLGDAFLFALYITFTFFAVLGPRIVQYLGPKNAIIVGGLPYLLGVLSFLAPSDMSEQNQYILKVSVGALVGFGAPILWTGQGVYLSRIAARHAQNLEESSSLPQLDVLIDSNRSNEASNAALAEFNGVFFSFFQANGFFGSIGTGLVFLFATGDLKTSYPTVFTALTKLEHKRPTPKS
;
A
#
# COMPACT_ATOMS: atom_id res chain seq x y z
N PRO A 1 25.49 3.31 4.92
CA PRO A 1 24.11 3.18 4.46
C PRO A 1 23.40 4.52 4.67
N SER A 2 22.56 4.91 3.68
CA SER A 2 21.77 6.12 3.84
C SER A 2 20.74 5.94 4.97
N LEU A 3 20.28 7.05 5.54
CA LEU A 3 19.25 7.04 6.59
C LEU A 3 17.96 6.33 6.09
N GLY A 4 17.65 6.49 4.80
CA GLY A 4 16.54 5.83 4.15
C GLY A 4 16.71 4.31 4.04
N ASP A 5 17.92 3.84 3.72
CA ASP A 5 18.20 2.40 3.63
C ASP A 5 18.06 1.73 4.99
N ALA A 6 18.51 2.38 6.06
CA ALA A 6 18.37 1.86 7.42
C ALA A 6 16.89 1.77 7.86
N PHE A 7 16.07 2.77 7.51
CA PHE A 7 14.64 2.75 7.74
C PHE A 7 13.97 1.58 6.99
N LEU A 8 14.25 1.42 5.70
CA LEU A 8 13.68 0.34 4.88
C LEU A 8 14.14 -1.03 5.35
N PHE A 9 15.41 -1.18 5.72
CA PHE A 9 15.93 -2.43 6.27
C PHE A 9 15.19 -2.83 7.55
N ALA A 10 15.06 -1.91 8.51
CA ALA A 10 14.34 -2.15 9.74
C ALA A 10 12.86 -2.50 9.49
N LEU A 11 12.21 -1.80 8.54
CA LEU A 11 10.84 -2.05 8.14
C LEU A 11 10.67 -3.47 7.58
N TYR A 12 11.46 -3.84 6.58
CA TYR A 12 11.28 -5.13 5.90
C TYR A 12 11.64 -6.32 6.76
N ILE A 13 12.68 -6.23 7.61
CA ILE A 13 13.03 -7.35 8.50
C ILE A 13 11.91 -7.57 9.54
N THR A 14 11.39 -6.48 10.10
CA THR A 14 10.29 -6.56 11.07
C THR A 14 9.00 -7.03 10.41
N PHE A 15 8.69 -6.52 9.20
CA PHE A 15 7.55 -6.96 8.41
C PHE A 15 7.58 -8.47 8.16
N THR A 16 8.71 -8.99 7.72
CA THR A 16 8.86 -10.43 7.42
C THR A 16 8.61 -11.29 8.64
N PHE A 17 9.16 -10.88 9.79
CA PHE A 17 8.96 -11.59 11.05
C PHE A 17 7.49 -11.58 11.49
N PHE A 18 6.84 -10.41 11.46
CA PHE A 18 5.47 -10.27 11.92
C PHE A 18 4.42 -10.70 10.89
N ALA A 19 4.77 -10.90 9.63
CA ALA A 19 3.86 -11.45 8.61
C ALA A 19 3.32 -12.83 9.00
N VAL A 20 4.13 -13.65 9.69
CA VAL A 20 3.72 -14.97 10.18
C VAL A 20 2.69 -14.85 11.33
N LEU A 21 2.81 -13.81 12.14
CA LEU A 21 1.94 -13.58 13.31
C LEU A 21 0.67 -12.79 12.96
N GLY A 22 0.67 -12.07 11.84
CA GLY A 22 -0.43 -11.22 11.38
C GLY A 22 -1.81 -11.89 11.44
N PRO A 23 -2.00 -13.09 10.86
CA PRO A 23 -3.29 -13.77 10.88
C PRO A 23 -3.82 -14.06 12.28
N ARG A 24 -2.94 -14.45 13.22
CA ARG A 24 -3.33 -14.70 14.62
C ARG A 24 -3.75 -13.43 15.35
N ILE A 25 -3.01 -12.34 15.14
CA ILE A 25 -3.32 -11.03 15.72
C ILE A 25 -4.66 -10.53 15.19
N VAL A 26 -4.91 -10.65 13.87
CA VAL A 26 -6.17 -10.25 13.25
C VAL A 26 -7.36 -11.09 13.75
N GLN A 27 -7.17 -12.39 13.98
CA GLN A 27 -8.19 -13.24 14.58
C GLN A 27 -8.58 -12.77 15.98
N TYR A 28 -7.60 -12.36 16.78
CA TYR A 28 -7.84 -11.88 18.15
C TYR A 28 -8.48 -10.48 18.19
N LEU A 29 -7.98 -9.54 17.42
CA LEU A 29 -8.47 -8.15 17.40
C LEU A 29 -9.77 -7.97 16.59
N GLY A 30 -10.03 -8.88 15.68
CA GLY A 30 -11.01 -8.68 14.61
C GLY A 30 -10.49 -7.75 13.50
N PRO A 31 -11.00 -7.92 12.25
CA PRO A 31 -10.42 -7.23 11.08
C PRO A 31 -10.54 -5.71 11.15
N LYS A 32 -11.64 -5.18 11.69
CA LYS A 32 -11.84 -3.73 11.81
C LYS A 32 -10.81 -3.08 12.76
N ASN A 33 -10.63 -3.66 13.94
CA ASN A 33 -9.67 -3.12 14.92
C ASN A 33 -8.23 -3.34 14.46
N ALA A 34 -7.95 -4.45 13.77
CA ALA A 34 -6.65 -4.74 13.20
C ALA A 34 -6.21 -3.67 12.18
N ILE A 35 -7.14 -3.20 11.33
CA ILE A 35 -6.86 -2.10 10.39
C ILE A 35 -6.48 -0.83 11.13
N ILE A 36 -7.22 -0.48 12.19
CA ILE A 36 -6.95 0.73 12.99
C ILE A 36 -5.59 0.62 13.69
N VAL A 37 -5.37 -0.48 14.43
CA VAL A 37 -4.12 -0.70 15.18
C VAL A 37 -2.92 -0.79 14.25
N GLY A 38 -3.04 -1.50 13.12
CA GLY A 38 -1.99 -1.61 12.11
C GLY A 38 -1.72 -0.31 11.35
N GLY A 39 -2.69 0.60 11.27
CA GLY A 39 -2.56 1.91 10.63
C GLY A 39 -1.82 2.96 11.48
N LEU A 40 -1.89 2.87 12.82
CA LEU A 40 -1.23 3.82 13.71
C LEU A 40 0.29 3.94 13.49
N PRO A 41 1.07 2.85 13.32
CA PRO A 41 2.48 2.94 12.99
C PRO A 41 2.77 3.70 11.68
N TYR A 42 1.90 3.60 10.68
CA TYR A 42 2.07 4.39 9.44
C TYR A 42 1.93 5.88 9.70
N LEU A 43 0.96 6.29 10.54
CA LEU A 43 0.82 7.69 10.94
C LEU A 43 2.08 8.19 11.63
N LEU A 44 2.64 7.42 12.58
CA LEU A 44 3.91 7.73 13.24
C LEU A 44 5.06 7.78 12.23
N GLY A 45 5.05 6.89 11.22
CA GLY A 45 5.97 6.90 10.10
C GLY A 45 5.99 8.25 9.39
N VAL A 46 4.81 8.73 8.98
CA VAL A 46 4.67 10.04 8.32
C VAL A 46 5.09 11.18 9.23
N LEU A 47 4.64 11.19 10.49
CA LEU A 47 5.01 12.22 11.46
C LEU A 47 6.52 12.28 11.72
N SER A 48 7.24 11.17 11.62
CA SER A 48 8.70 11.14 11.79
C SER A 48 9.47 11.94 10.72
N PHE A 49 8.85 12.23 9.58
CA PHE A 49 9.44 13.09 8.55
C PHE A 49 9.34 14.60 8.87
N LEU A 50 8.48 14.95 9.85
CA LEU A 50 8.37 16.32 10.37
C LEU A 50 9.38 16.59 11.52
N ALA A 51 10.22 15.59 11.85
CA ALA A 51 11.23 15.77 12.88
C ALA A 51 12.18 16.92 12.52
N PRO A 52 12.60 17.74 13.50
CA PRO A 52 13.47 18.86 13.27
C PRO A 52 14.79 18.46 12.61
N SER A 53 15.25 19.27 11.64
CA SER A 53 16.49 19.02 10.89
C SER A 53 17.76 19.29 11.73
N ASP A 54 17.63 19.95 12.87
CA ASP A 54 18.72 20.27 13.82
C ASP A 54 19.03 19.14 14.79
N MET A 55 18.30 18.01 14.72
CA MET A 55 18.62 16.81 15.50
C MET A 55 19.99 16.25 15.10
N SER A 56 20.74 15.76 16.11
CA SER A 56 22.00 15.05 15.84
C SER A 56 21.78 13.85 14.91
N GLU A 57 22.76 13.54 14.07
CA GLU A 57 22.68 12.40 13.12
C GLU A 57 22.33 11.09 13.82
N GLN A 58 22.90 10.86 15.01
CA GLN A 58 22.62 9.66 15.81
C GLN A 58 21.14 9.59 16.22
N ASN A 59 20.54 10.69 16.65
CA ASN A 59 19.14 10.72 17.05
C ASN A 59 18.21 10.55 15.85
N GLN A 60 18.55 11.13 14.69
CA GLN A 60 17.83 10.91 13.44
C GLN A 60 17.86 9.42 13.04
N TYR A 61 19.02 8.78 13.15
CA TYR A 61 19.19 7.37 12.84
C TYR A 61 18.35 6.49 13.75
N ILE A 62 18.41 6.68 15.08
CA ILE A 62 17.62 5.95 16.06
C ILE A 62 16.13 6.14 15.79
N LEU A 63 15.68 7.38 15.56
CA LEU A 63 14.27 7.68 15.25
C LEU A 63 13.81 6.92 14.00
N LYS A 64 14.55 6.99 12.90
CA LYS A 64 14.17 6.36 11.64
C LYS A 64 14.15 4.84 11.72
N VAL A 65 15.14 4.22 12.35
CA VAL A 65 15.18 2.76 12.55
C VAL A 65 14.02 2.28 13.44
N SER A 66 13.78 2.99 14.55
CA SER A 66 12.68 2.63 15.46
C SER A 66 11.32 2.76 14.80
N VAL A 67 11.09 3.84 14.06
CA VAL A 67 9.84 4.07 13.34
C VAL A 67 9.69 3.08 12.18
N GLY A 68 10.77 2.78 11.46
CA GLY A 68 10.77 1.74 10.42
C GLY A 68 10.35 0.37 10.98
N ALA A 69 10.91 -0.02 12.11
CA ALA A 69 10.52 -1.26 12.80
C ALA A 69 9.04 -1.26 13.23
N LEU A 70 8.56 -0.13 13.76
CA LEU A 70 7.14 0.02 14.13
C LEU A 70 6.21 -0.11 12.92
N VAL A 71 6.53 0.53 11.79
CA VAL A 71 5.77 0.40 10.55
C VAL A 71 5.80 -1.04 10.05
N GLY A 72 6.97 -1.69 10.09
CA GLY A 72 7.10 -3.11 9.75
C GLY A 72 6.29 -4.05 10.63
N PHE A 73 6.07 -3.70 11.91
CA PHE A 73 5.16 -4.41 12.79
C PHE A 73 3.68 -4.19 12.42
N GLY A 74 3.27 -2.95 12.16
CA GLY A 74 1.89 -2.60 11.85
C GLY A 74 1.40 -3.07 10.48
N ALA A 75 2.31 -3.10 9.50
CA ALA A 75 1.98 -3.40 8.12
C ALA A 75 1.32 -4.79 7.92
N PRO A 76 1.85 -5.90 8.43
CA PRO A 76 1.21 -7.21 8.27
C PRO A 76 -0.17 -7.28 8.92
N ILE A 77 -0.36 -6.60 10.05
CA ILE A 77 -1.64 -6.56 10.77
C ILE A 77 -2.68 -5.81 9.93
N LEU A 78 -2.30 -4.65 9.40
CA LEU A 78 -3.15 -3.83 8.55
C LEU A 78 -3.57 -4.57 7.28
N TRP A 79 -2.61 -5.10 6.52
CA TRP A 79 -2.89 -5.75 5.24
C TRP A 79 -3.68 -7.05 5.40
N THR A 80 -3.38 -7.86 6.43
CA THR A 80 -4.16 -9.06 6.74
C THR A 80 -5.56 -8.68 7.19
N GLY A 81 -5.69 -7.67 8.07
CA GLY A 81 -6.98 -7.17 8.53
C GLY A 81 -7.86 -6.67 7.39
N GLN A 82 -7.29 -5.93 6.45
CA GLN A 82 -7.96 -5.45 5.25
C GLN A 82 -8.42 -6.61 4.37
N GLY A 83 -7.57 -7.59 4.09
CA GLY A 83 -7.92 -8.76 3.28
C GLY A 83 -9.10 -9.52 3.88
N VAL A 84 -9.07 -9.79 5.19
CA VAL A 84 -10.19 -10.45 5.90
C VAL A 84 -11.46 -9.59 5.88
N TYR A 85 -11.34 -8.29 6.01
CA TYR A 85 -12.48 -7.36 5.97
C TYR A 85 -13.14 -7.36 4.60
N LEU A 86 -12.36 -7.25 3.52
CA LEU A 86 -12.87 -7.30 2.14
C LEU A 86 -13.53 -8.64 1.82
N SER A 87 -12.92 -9.76 2.23
CA SER A 87 -13.51 -11.09 2.03
C SER A 87 -14.88 -11.23 2.71
N ARG A 88 -15.04 -10.67 3.91
CA ARG A 88 -16.33 -10.67 4.61
C ARG A 88 -17.38 -9.80 3.92
N ILE A 89 -16.98 -8.65 3.38
CA ILE A 89 -17.92 -7.79 2.61
C ILE A 89 -18.33 -8.47 1.33
N ALA A 90 -17.40 -9.07 0.58
CA ALA A 90 -17.67 -9.79 -0.64
C ALA A 90 -18.66 -10.94 -0.42
N ALA A 91 -18.45 -11.74 0.62
CA ALA A 91 -19.35 -12.83 0.98
C ALA A 91 -20.77 -12.33 1.31
N ARG A 92 -20.88 -11.25 2.08
CA ARG A 92 -22.20 -10.63 2.39
C ARG A 92 -22.87 -10.07 1.15
N HIS A 93 -22.11 -9.46 0.25
CA HIS A 93 -22.65 -8.91 -0.99
C HIS A 93 -23.21 -10.03 -1.87
N ALA A 94 -22.48 -11.13 -2.02
CA ALA A 94 -22.95 -12.31 -2.76
C ALA A 94 -24.24 -12.89 -2.18
N GLN A 95 -24.33 -13.04 -0.85
CA GLN A 95 -25.55 -13.51 -0.17
C GLN A 95 -26.75 -12.60 -0.42
N ASN A 96 -26.58 -11.28 -0.35
CA ASN A 96 -27.66 -10.32 -0.60
C ASN A 96 -28.16 -10.37 -2.06
N LEU A 97 -27.28 -10.65 -3.03
CA LEU A 97 -27.67 -10.82 -4.43
C LEU A 97 -28.49 -12.10 -4.63
N GLU A 98 -28.13 -13.18 -3.98
CA GLU A 98 -28.86 -14.44 -4.01
C GLU A 98 -30.24 -14.29 -3.38
N GLU A 99 -30.36 -13.64 -2.23
CA GLU A 99 -31.63 -13.39 -1.56
C GLU A 99 -32.56 -12.48 -2.41
N SER A 100 -32.00 -11.55 -3.15
CA SER A 100 -32.75 -10.65 -4.05
C SER A 100 -33.21 -11.35 -5.32
N SER A 101 -32.58 -12.43 -5.72
CA SER A 101 -32.92 -13.20 -6.94
C SER A 101 -33.92 -14.33 -6.68
N SER A 102 -34.75 -14.25 -5.63
CA SER A 102 -35.71 -15.23 -5.12
C SER A 102 -36.37 -16.10 -6.24
N LEU A 103 -35.70 -17.17 -6.65
CA LEU A 103 -36.26 -18.30 -7.38
C LEU A 103 -36.45 -19.46 -6.41
N PRO A 104 -37.50 -20.28 -6.56
CA PRO A 104 -37.80 -21.36 -5.61
C PRO A 104 -36.64 -22.37 -5.54
N GLN A 105 -36.24 -22.67 -4.32
CA GLN A 105 -35.22 -23.67 -3.98
C GLN A 105 -35.45 -25.01 -4.65
N LEU A 106 -34.72 -25.28 -5.69
CA LEU A 106 -34.51 -26.62 -6.18
C LEU A 106 -33.03 -26.80 -6.49
N ASP A 107 -32.30 -27.43 -5.60
CA ASP A 107 -30.89 -27.86 -5.64
C ASP A 107 -29.94 -27.20 -4.66
N VAL A 108 -29.99 -27.67 -3.41
CA VAL A 108 -29.09 -27.27 -2.31
C VAL A 108 -27.60 -27.56 -2.62
N LEU A 109 -27.26 -28.45 -3.53
CA LEU A 109 -25.87 -28.81 -3.86
C LEU A 109 -25.27 -27.99 -5.01
N ILE A 110 -26.10 -27.48 -5.91
CA ILE A 110 -25.65 -26.55 -6.98
C ILE A 110 -25.44 -25.16 -6.40
N ASP A 111 -26.16 -24.81 -5.34
CA ASP A 111 -26.18 -23.49 -4.70
C ASP A 111 -24.86 -23.17 -4.00
N SER A 112 -24.20 -24.15 -3.35
CA SER A 112 -22.94 -23.90 -2.64
C SER A 112 -21.76 -23.54 -3.57
N ASN A 113 -21.69 -24.12 -4.75
CA ASN A 113 -20.65 -23.79 -5.72
C ASN A 113 -20.91 -22.41 -6.35
N ARG A 114 -22.17 -22.09 -6.65
CA ARG A 114 -22.58 -20.81 -7.22
C ARG A 114 -22.36 -19.66 -6.24
N SER A 115 -22.66 -19.85 -4.96
CA SER A 115 -22.39 -18.89 -3.89
C SER A 115 -20.90 -18.63 -3.73
N ASN A 116 -20.07 -19.68 -3.78
CA ASN A 116 -18.61 -19.52 -3.73
C ASN A 116 -18.06 -18.79 -4.96
N GLU A 117 -18.57 -19.06 -6.15
CA GLU A 117 -18.18 -18.36 -7.38
C GLU A 117 -18.58 -16.88 -7.33
N ALA A 118 -19.80 -16.56 -6.90
CA ALA A 118 -20.26 -15.17 -6.74
C ALA A 118 -19.43 -14.41 -5.68
N SER A 119 -19.10 -15.06 -4.57
CA SER A 119 -18.26 -14.49 -3.53
C SER A 119 -16.83 -14.23 -4.03
N ASN A 120 -16.25 -15.16 -4.78
CA ASN A 120 -14.91 -15.01 -5.36
C ASN A 120 -14.89 -13.91 -6.44
N ALA A 121 -15.92 -13.81 -7.28
CA ALA A 121 -16.04 -12.75 -8.27
C ALA A 121 -16.15 -11.37 -7.61
N ALA A 122 -17.00 -11.22 -6.59
CA ALA A 122 -17.12 -9.98 -5.82
C ALA A 122 -15.80 -9.62 -5.10
N LEU A 123 -15.10 -10.61 -4.55
CA LEU A 123 -13.80 -10.38 -3.91
C LEU A 123 -12.75 -9.90 -4.91
N ALA A 124 -12.73 -10.49 -6.11
CA ALA A 124 -11.81 -10.07 -7.19
C ALA A 124 -12.11 -8.65 -7.63
N GLU A 125 -13.38 -8.28 -7.79
CA GLU A 125 -13.81 -6.92 -8.13
C GLU A 125 -13.40 -5.90 -7.06
N PHE A 126 -13.70 -6.15 -5.78
CA PHE A 126 -13.32 -5.26 -4.69
C PHE A 126 -11.80 -5.12 -4.55
N ASN A 127 -11.05 -6.21 -4.69
CA ASN A 127 -9.59 -6.15 -4.70
C ASN A 127 -9.07 -5.35 -5.90
N GLY A 128 -9.63 -5.56 -7.10
CA GLY A 128 -9.27 -4.83 -8.31
C GLY A 128 -9.46 -3.32 -8.14
N VAL A 129 -10.62 -2.89 -7.66
CA VAL A 129 -10.92 -1.48 -7.37
C VAL A 129 -9.97 -0.93 -6.30
N PHE A 130 -9.80 -1.65 -5.19
CA PHE A 130 -8.90 -1.22 -4.12
C PHE A 130 -7.46 -1.03 -4.60
N PHE A 131 -6.89 -2.04 -5.27
CA PHE A 131 -5.51 -1.95 -5.76
C PHE A 131 -5.35 -0.90 -6.87
N SER A 132 -6.38 -0.63 -7.67
CA SER A 132 -6.36 0.46 -8.64
C SER A 132 -6.23 1.82 -7.95
N PHE A 133 -7.02 2.09 -6.92
CA PHE A 133 -6.89 3.32 -6.11
C PHE A 133 -5.56 3.39 -5.37
N PHE A 134 -5.09 2.28 -4.84
CA PHE A 134 -3.81 2.23 -4.14
C PHE A 134 -2.64 2.56 -5.07
N GLN A 135 -2.62 1.97 -6.26
CA GLN A 135 -1.60 2.25 -7.27
C GLN A 135 -1.70 3.67 -7.83
N ALA A 136 -2.92 4.17 -8.04
CA ALA A 136 -3.15 5.55 -8.45
C ALA A 136 -2.57 6.54 -7.42
N ASN A 137 -2.78 6.28 -6.12
CA ASN A 137 -2.21 7.10 -5.04
C ASN A 137 -0.67 7.11 -5.09
N GLY A 138 -0.03 5.94 -5.30
CA GLY A 138 1.42 5.86 -5.48
C GLY A 138 1.92 6.65 -6.70
N PHE A 139 1.20 6.55 -7.82
CA PHE A 139 1.53 7.27 -9.05
C PHE A 139 1.41 8.80 -8.86
N PHE A 140 0.29 9.29 -8.36
CA PHE A 140 0.08 10.73 -8.11
C PHE A 140 1.01 11.25 -7.00
N GLY A 141 1.28 10.45 -5.96
CA GLY A 141 2.24 10.80 -4.92
C GLY A 141 3.66 10.98 -5.46
N SER A 142 4.09 10.09 -6.36
CA SER A 142 5.40 10.20 -7.01
C SER A 142 5.51 11.42 -7.91
N ILE A 143 4.46 11.73 -8.71
CA ILE A 143 4.41 12.95 -9.52
C ILE A 143 4.44 14.18 -8.62
N GLY A 144 3.61 14.22 -7.56
CA GLY A 144 3.56 15.34 -6.62
C GLY A 144 4.91 15.58 -5.96
N THR A 145 5.58 14.54 -5.50
CA THR A 145 6.93 14.62 -4.94
C THR A 145 7.92 15.17 -5.97
N GLY A 146 7.87 14.66 -7.20
CA GLY A 146 8.71 15.15 -8.29
C GLY A 146 8.52 16.64 -8.58
N LEU A 147 7.27 17.11 -8.61
CA LEU A 147 6.96 18.53 -8.80
C LEU A 147 7.46 19.38 -7.63
N VAL A 148 7.26 18.94 -6.38
CA VAL A 148 7.77 19.67 -5.21
C VAL A 148 9.30 19.81 -5.28
N PHE A 149 10.02 18.73 -5.61
CA PHE A 149 11.48 18.81 -5.78
C PHE A 149 11.88 19.75 -6.92
N LEU A 150 11.16 19.72 -8.04
CA LEU A 150 11.42 20.61 -9.18
C LEU A 150 11.27 22.08 -8.78
N PHE A 151 10.19 22.42 -8.08
CA PHE A 151 9.95 23.80 -7.62
C PHE A 151 10.91 24.22 -6.50
N ALA A 152 11.29 23.31 -5.60
CA ALA A 152 12.18 23.60 -4.49
C ALA A 152 13.65 23.76 -4.91
N THR A 153 14.12 22.94 -5.86
CA THR A 153 15.53 22.93 -6.30
C THR A 153 15.75 23.70 -7.59
N GLY A 154 14.71 23.92 -8.40
CA GLY A 154 14.80 24.56 -9.72
C GLY A 154 15.63 23.77 -10.75
N ASP A 155 16.11 22.58 -10.41
CA ASP A 155 17.00 21.79 -11.24
C ASP A 155 16.59 20.30 -11.28
N LEU A 156 15.98 19.91 -12.40
CA LEU A 156 15.63 18.52 -12.71
C LEU A 156 16.85 17.59 -12.75
N LYS A 157 18.01 18.09 -13.13
CA LYS A 157 19.23 17.30 -13.28
C LYS A 157 19.73 16.79 -11.93
N THR A 158 19.64 17.62 -10.90
CA THR A 158 20.07 17.28 -9.54
C THR A 158 19.08 16.36 -8.85
N SER A 159 17.77 16.59 -9.06
CA SER A 159 16.70 15.80 -8.41
C SER A 159 16.47 14.41 -9.05
N TYR A 160 16.61 14.32 -10.37
CA TYR A 160 16.34 13.07 -11.11
C TYR A 160 17.39 12.85 -12.23
N PRO A 161 18.63 12.51 -11.89
CA PRO A 161 19.71 12.37 -12.88
C PRO A 161 19.40 11.31 -13.93
N THR A 162 18.75 10.21 -13.56
CA THR A 162 18.38 9.12 -14.49
C THR A 162 17.30 9.54 -15.47
N VAL A 163 16.27 10.25 -14.99
CA VAL A 163 15.17 10.75 -15.84
C VAL A 163 15.69 11.83 -16.79
N PHE A 164 16.51 12.76 -16.29
CA PHE A 164 17.12 13.80 -17.09
C PHE A 164 17.99 13.21 -18.21
N THR A 165 18.81 12.20 -17.91
CA THR A 165 19.65 11.51 -18.91
C THR A 165 18.79 10.77 -19.94
N ALA A 166 17.65 10.20 -19.56
CA ALA A 166 16.73 9.55 -20.48
C ALA A 166 16.06 10.58 -21.42
N LEU A 167 15.62 11.71 -20.87
CA LEU A 167 14.98 12.79 -21.66
C LEU A 167 15.95 13.41 -22.68
N THR A 168 17.18 13.69 -22.27
CA THR A 168 18.22 14.25 -23.19
C THR A 168 18.60 13.26 -24.29
N LYS A 169 18.61 11.94 -23.99
CA LYS A 169 18.80 10.90 -25.03
C LYS A 169 17.65 10.84 -26.04
N LEU A 170 16.42 11.05 -25.60
CA LEU A 170 15.23 11.07 -26.46
C LEU A 170 15.24 12.33 -27.35
N GLU A 171 15.65 13.46 -26.84
CA GLU A 171 15.74 14.71 -27.57
C GLU A 171 16.80 14.66 -28.69
N HIS A 172 17.95 14.04 -28.39
CA HIS A 172 19.02 13.86 -29.40
C HIS A 172 18.66 12.85 -30.52
N LYS A 173 17.64 12.02 -30.30
CA LYS A 173 17.11 11.07 -31.30
C LYS A 173 16.02 11.65 -32.20
N ARG A 174 15.57 12.90 -32.01
CA ARG A 174 14.60 13.50 -32.89
C ARG A 174 15.28 13.76 -34.25
N PRO A 175 14.72 13.25 -35.39
CA PRO A 175 15.23 13.57 -36.68
C PRO A 175 15.07 15.09 -36.90
N THR A 176 16.14 15.76 -37.35
CA THR A 176 16.07 17.14 -37.79
C THR A 176 15.04 17.26 -38.89
N PRO A 177 14.11 18.25 -38.85
CA PRO A 177 13.18 18.46 -39.92
C PRO A 177 14.00 18.71 -41.21
N LYS A 178 13.75 17.87 -42.22
CA LYS A 178 14.35 18.08 -43.54
C LYS A 178 13.77 19.38 -44.11
N SER A 179 14.64 20.38 -44.24
CA SER A 179 14.35 21.62 -44.98
C SER A 179 14.11 21.34 -46.46
#